data_bd36e78f5175e0077158088c62b7b82e
#
_entry.id   bd36e78f5175e0077158088c62b7b82e
#
_cell.length_a   1.000
_cell.length_b   1.000
_cell.length_c   1.000
_cell.angle_alpha   90.00
_cell.angle_beta   90.00
_cell.angle_gamma   90.00
#
_symmetry.space_group_name_H-M   'P 1'
#
loop_
_entity.id
_entity.type
_entity.pdbx_description
1 polymer ?
#
loop_
_entity_poly.entity_id
_entity_poly.type
_entity_poly.pdbx_seq_one_letter_code
_entity_poly.pdbx_strand_id
1 'polypeptide(L)'
;MDIRFEVPVTVKASPGAGEMRLKNAKEANDYLLNNWTGKRSDKHRAALQACHDAIAGEKPVMNARRAFVAAVRENDALISDKA
;
A
#
# COMPACT_ATOMS: atom_id res chain seq x y z
N MET A 1 17.97 5.00 -3.10
CA MET A 1 17.38 4.81 -1.77
C MET A 1 16.47 3.59 -1.78
N ASP A 2 16.49 2.81 -0.73
CA ASP A 2 15.73 1.56 -0.67
C ASP A 2 14.28 1.83 -0.26
N ILE A 3 13.32 1.51 -1.13
CA ILE A 3 11.89 1.67 -0.86
C ILE A 3 11.19 0.33 -0.67
N ARG A 4 11.97 -0.74 -0.47
CA ARG A 4 11.41 -2.08 -0.24
C ARG A 4 10.80 -2.17 1.15
N PHE A 5 9.66 -2.83 1.24
CA PHE A 5 9.08 -3.16 2.53
C PHE A 5 9.89 -4.29 3.15
N GLU A 6 10.07 -4.23 4.45
CA GLU A 6 10.75 -5.30 5.18
C GLU A 6 9.97 -6.61 5.06
N VAL A 7 8.64 -6.51 5.17
CA VAL A 7 7.72 -7.62 4.95
C VAL A 7 6.71 -7.19 3.90
N PRO A 8 6.56 -7.95 2.80
CA PRO A 8 5.56 -7.60 1.78
C PRO A 8 4.15 -7.60 2.33
N VAL A 9 3.28 -6.85 1.67
CA VAL A 9 1.86 -6.76 2.03
C VAL A 9 1.06 -7.44 0.93
N THR A 10 0.24 -8.42 1.30
CA THR A 10 -0.63 -9.13 0.36
C THR A 10 -2.03 -8.56 0.47
N VAL A 11 -2.60 -8.18 -0.65
CA VAL A 11 -3.91 -7.53 -0.71
C VAL A 11 -4.78 -8.20 -1.76
N LYS A 12 -6.08 -7.96 -1.68
CA LYS A 12 -7.02 -8.40 -2.72
C LYS A 12 -6.78 -7.54 -3.96
N ALA A 13 -6.64 -8.20 -5.09
CA ALA A 13 -6.61 -7.51 -6.37
C ALA A 13 -8.03 -7.12 -6.77
N SER A 14 -8.23 -6.68 -8.01
CA SER A 14 -9.57 -6.39 -8.52
C SER A 14 -10.45 -7.63 -8.41
N PRO A 15 -11.77 -7.48 -8.30
CA PRO A 15 -12.68 -8.62 -8.19
C PRO A 15 -12.38 -9.67 -9.26
N GLY A 16 -12.19 -10.91 -8.83
CA GLY A 16 -11.89 -12.02 -9.72
C GLY A 16 -10.42 -12.15 -10.14
N ALA A 17 -9.55 -11.24 -9.72
CA ALA A 17 -8.14 -11.24 -10.12
C ALA A 17 -7.20 -11.85 -9.06
N GLY A 18 -7.73 -12.32 -7.93
CA GLY A 18 -6.93 -12.98 -6.89
C GLY A 18 -6.21 -11.99 -5.98
N GLU A 19 -4.96 -12.29 -5.68
CA GLU A 19 -4.16 -11.56 -4.71
C GLU A 19 -2.99 -10.83 -5.37
N MET A 20 -2.59 -9.71 -4.78
CA MET A 20 -1.38 -9.00 -5.19
C MET A 20 -0.45 -8.91 -3.99
N ARG A 21 0.82 -9.21 -4.21
CA ARG A 21 1.85 -9.09 -3.18
C ARG A 21 2.69 -7.86 -3.49
N LEU A 22 2.63 -6.88 -2.61
CA LEU A 22 3.29 -5.59 -2.81
C LEU A 22 4.56 -5.55 -1.98
N LYS A 23 5.69 -5.35 -2.65
CA LYS A 23 7.02 -5.50 -2.04
C LYS A 23 7.69 -4.19 -1.69
N ASN A 24 7.21 -3.08 -2.24
CA ASN A 24 7.84 -1.78 -2.04
C ASN A 24 6.82 -0.64 -2.14
N ALA A 25 7.27 0.56 -1.81
CA ALA A 25 6.41 1.74 -1.81
C ALA A 25 5.89 2.08 -3.20
N LYS A 26 6.67 1.83 -4.25
CA LYS A 26 6.23 2.11 -5.61
C LYS A 26 5.08 1.20 -6.01
N GLU A 27 5.17 -0.10 -5.70
CA GLU A 27 4.09 -1.04 -5.98
C GLU A 27 2.83 -0.69 -5.20
N ALA A 28 2.99 -0.30 -3.93
CA ALA A 28 1.85 0.13 -3.12
C ALA A 28 1.20 1.39 -3.70
N ASN A 29 2.01 2.35 -4.14
CA ASN A 29 1.52 3.56 -4.75
C ASN A 29 0.72 3.26 -6.03
N ASP A 30 1.25 2.38 -6.87
CA ASP A 30 0.58 1.98 -8.10
C ASP A 30 -0.75 1.28 -7.81
N TYR A 31 -0.79 0.44 -6.79
CA TYR A 31 -2.03 -0.21 -6.37
C TYR A 31 -3.07 0.82 -5.92
N LEU A 32 -2.67 1.79 -5.13
CA LEU A 32 -3.57 2.83 -4.63
C LEU A 32 -4.15 3.68 -5.76
N LEU A 33 -3.39 3.88 -6.84
CA LEU A 33 -3.83 4.69 -7.97
C LEU A 33 -4.64 3.90 -8.99
N ASN A 34 -4.23 2.67 -9.27
CA ASN A 34 -4.74 1.94 -10.44
C ASN A 34 -5.63 0.74 -10.09
N ASN A 35 -5.45 0.17 -8.91
CA ASN A 35 -6.12 -1.07 -8.54
C ASN A 35 -7.05 -0.93 -7.33
N TRP A 36 -7.18 0.27 -6.81
CA TRP A 36 -8.03 0.51 -5.65
C TRP A 36 -9.49 0.33 -6.01
N THR A 37 -10.20 -0.47 -5.21
CA THR A 37 -11.64 -0.65 -5.35
C THR A 37 -12.29 -0.09 -4.09
N GLY A 38 -13.38 0.65 -4.28
CA GLY A 38 -14.09 1.24 -3.16
C GLY A 38 -13.76 2.72 -2.97
N LYS A 39 -14.14 3.23 -1.82
CA LYS A 39 -14.06 4.66 -1.51
C LYS A 39 -12.63 5.09 -1.24
N ARG A 40 -12.25 6.24 -1.77
CA ARG A 40 -10.95 6.86 -1.50
C ARG A 40 -11.07 7.75 -0.27
N SER A 41 -10.87 7.13 0.89
CA SER A 41 -10.99 7.79 2.18
C SER A 41 -9.73 8.62 2.52
N ASP A 42 -9.75 9.24 3.71
CA ASP A 42 -8.60 9.95 4.22
C ASP A 42 -7.40 9.02 4.40
N LYS A 43 -7.63 7.77 4.79
CA LYS A 43 -6.56 6.79 4.92
C LYS A 43 -5.94 6.43 3.58
N HIS A 44 -6.74 6.37 2.53
CA HIS A 44 -6.24 6.18 1.17
C HIS A 44 -5.30 7.32 0.78
N ARG A 45 -5.73 8.56 1.01
CA ARG A 45 -4.92 9.74 0.70
C ARG A 45 -3.64 9.79 1.54
N ALA A 46 -3.74 9.45 2.82
CA ALA A 46 -2.57 9.40 3.69
C ALA A 46 -1.57 8.34 3.22
N ALA A 47 -2.07 7.20 2.75
CA ALA A 47 -1.21 6.15 2.21
C ALA A 47 -0.51 6.61 0.93
N LEU A 48 -1.23 7.29 0.03
CA LEU A 48 -0.62 7.84 -1.18
C LEU A 48 0.49 8.83 -0.83
N GLN A 49 0.24 9.73 0.11
CA GLN A 49 1.23 10.72 0.51
C GLN A 49 2.45 10.04 1.13
N ALA A 50 2.23 9.07 2.00
CA ALA A 50 3.32 8.36 2.66
C ALA A 50 4.18 7.58 1.67
N CYS A 51 3.55 6.94 0.68
CA CYS A 51 4.28 6.24 -0.37
C CYS A 51 5.09 7.20 -1.22
N HIS A 52 4.50 8.34 -1.57
CA HIS A 52 5.17 9.38 -2.34
C HIS A 52 6.40 9.90 -1.59
N ASP A 53 6.25 10.19 -0.30
CA ASP A 53 7.34 10.68 0.53
C ASP A 53 8.48 9.66 0.63
N ALA A 54 8.14 8.39 0.74
CA ALA A 54 9.15 7.32 0.79
C ALA A 54 9.90 7.21 -0.53
N ILE A 55 9.19 7.28 -1.64
CA ILE A 55 9.79 7.22 -2.98
C ILE A 55 10.72 8.42 -3.20
N ALA A 56 10.31 9.59 -2.73
CA ALA A 56 11.12 10.81 -2.84
C ALA A 56 12.29 10.84 -1.85
N GLY A 57 12.35 9.90 -0.91
CA GLY A 57 13.42 9.85 0.08
C GLY A 57 13.23 10.81 1.24
N GLU A 58 12.03 11.36 1.39
CA GLU A 58 11.78 12.36 2.43
C GLU A 58 11.39 11.74 3.77
N LYS A 59 10.84 10.52 3.76
CA LYS A 59 10.42 9.82 4.98
C LYS A 59 10.74 8.34 4.87
N PRO A 60 10.87 7.65 6.02
CA PRO A 60 11.16 6.22 6.01
C PRO A 60 10.08 5.41 5.31
N VAL A 61 10.49 4.35 4.62
CA VAL A 61 9.57 3.45 3.92
C VAL A 61 8.60 2.76 4.90
N MET A 62 9.00 2.61 6.15
CA MET A 62 8.15 2.06 7.19
C MET A 62 6.85 2.85 7.35
N ASN A 63 6.92 4.18 7.22
CA ASN A 63 5.73 5.03 7.29
C ASN A 63 4.77 4.72 6.14
N ALA A 64 5.31 4.50 4.94
CA ALA A 64 4.50 4.14 3.78
C ALA A 64 3.80 2.79 3.99
N ARG A 65 4.53 1.80 4.48
CA ARG A 65 3.96 0.48 4.75
C ARG A 65 2.84 0.56 5.79
N ARG A 66 3.09 1.29 6.86
CA ARG A 66 2.12 1.43 7.95
C ARG A 66 0.84 2.12 7.47
N ALA A 67 0.98 3.22 6.74
CA ALA A 67 -0.17 3.94 6.20
C ALA A 67 -0.92 3.11 5.16
N PHE A 68 -0.20 2.38 4.32
CA PHE A 68 -0.80 1.51 3.31
C PHE A 68 -1.61 0.38 3.95
N VAL A 69 -1.04 -0.29 4.96
CA VAL A 69 -1.74 -1.36 5.69
C VAL A 69 -3.03 -0.82 6.32
N ALA A 70 -2.98 0.36 6.92
CA ALA A 70 -4.16 0.97 7.51
C ALA A 70 -5.25 1.23 6.46
N ALA A 71 -4.86 1.71 5.29
CA ALA A 71 -5.81 2.00 4.21
C ALA A 71 -6.48 0.73 3.67
N VAL A 72 -5.69 -0.32 3.39
CA VAL A 72 -6.25 -1.56 2.84
C VAL A 72 -7.06 -2.31 3.89
N ARG A 73 -6.70 -2.19 5.16
CA ARG A 73 -7.49 -2.77 6.24
C ARG A 73 -8.86 -2.11 6.34
N GLU A 74 -8.92 -0.79 6.25
CA GLU A 74 -10.18 -0.06 6.26
C GLU A 74 -11.07 -0.46 5.08
N ASN A 75 -10.45 -0.69 3.91
CA ASN A 75 -11.16 -1.06 2.69
C ASN A 75 -11.47 -2.56 2.61
N ASP A 76 -11.16 -3.30 3.67
CA ASP A 76 -11.36 -4.76 3.72
C ASP A 76 -10.63 -5.49 2.58
N ALA A 77 -9.48 -4.97 2.20
CA ALA A 77 -8.67 -5.53 1.11
C ALA A 77 -7.37 -6.18 1.60
N LEU A 78 -7.08 -6.09 2.88
CA LEU A 78 -5.86 -6.68 3.43
C LEU A 78 -6.03 -8.19 3.60
N ILE A 79 -5.08 -8.95 3.04
CA ILE A 79 -5.04 -10.41 3.21
C ILE A 79 -3.98 -10.76 4.23
N SER A 80 -2.76 -10.25 4.07
CA SER A 80 -1.68 -10.51 5.02
C SER A 80 -0.66 -9.39 5.00
N ASP A 81 -0.24 -8.95 6.18
CA ASP A 81 0.85 -7.99 6.33
C ASP A 81 2.03 -8.62 7.07
N LYS A 82 2.05 -9.94 7.17
CA LYS A 82 3.09 -10.69 7.86
C LYS A 82 3.81 -11.65 6.92
N ALA A 83 5.05 -11.97 7.28
CA ALA A 83 5.83 -12.93 6.53
C ALA A 83 5.23 -14.34 6.62
#